data_c9ee06c7c2c20c58171c4975d90bde06
#
_entry.id   c9ee06c7c2c20c58171c4975d90bde06
#
_cell.length_a   1.000
_cell.length_b   1.000
_cell.length_c   1.000
_cell.angle_alpha   90.00
_cell.angle_beta   90.00
_cell.angle_gamma   90.00
#
_symmetry.space_group_name_H-M   'P 1'
#
loop_
_entity.id
_entity.type
_entity.pdbx_description
1 polymer ?
#
loop_
_entity_poly.entity_id
_entity_poly.type
_entity_poly.pdbx_seq_one_letter_code
_entity_poly.pdbx_strand_id
1 'polypeptide(L)'
;MGSGRLLDREQEQGIRQAIETKTAQELEIPSALWTRQAVPELIHQQIGIRLPIRTVGEYLRRWGYTPQKPVRKAYKQDPKAIAEWLEKTYPAIERQAAKEGGEIHWGDETGVRSTCQHSRGYARPGATPELIVPGSRFSVNMVSTVTNQGKVRWMISTGTMNAALFLVFLTRLIAGAATKLFLIVDHLSVHEAAAVDQWLADKTDRIEVFYLPKYAPERNPDEYLNCDLKANINTDGLPKDRQELQGKLRRFMQRLAKLPARIASYFEHKYIEYAAVPELTPT
;
A
#
# COMPACT_ATOMS: atom_id res chain seq x y z
N MET A 1 17.67 1.45 -44.44
CA MET A 1 19.01 1.67 -43.85
C MET A 1 18.80 1.85 -42.35
N GLY A 2 19.20 0.86 -41.55
CA GLY A 2 19.10 0.97 -40.11
C GLY A 2 20.06 2.05 -39.62
N SER A 3 19.58 3.00 -38.81
CA SER A 3 20.42 4.00 -38.19
C SER A 3 21.46 3.25 -37.35
N GLY A 4 22.75 3.47 -37.65
CA GLY A 4 23.84 2.86 -36.94
C GLY A 4 23.71 3.11 -35.45
N ARG A 5 24.14 2.16 -34.62
CA ARG A 5 24.24 2.34 -33.18
C ARG A 5 25.17 3.52 -32.91
N LEU A 6 24.68 4.50 -32.17
CA LEU A 6 25.48 5.66 -31.77
C LEU A 6 26.34 5.38 -30.54
N LEU A 7 26.01 4.31 -29.80
CA LEU A 7 26.77 3.78 -28.68
C LEU A 7 27.29 2.39 -29.05
N ASP A 8 28.54 2.10 -28.72
CA ASP A 8 29.08 0.76 -28.80
C ASP A 8 28.58 -0.15 -27.65
N ARG A 9 28.95 -1.44 -27.69
CA ARG A 9 28.45 -2.42 -26.69
C ARG A 9 28.95 -2.15 -25.28
N GLU A 10 30.17 -1.67 -25.12
CA GLU A 10 30.80 -1.38 -23.83
C GLU A 10 30.11 -0.15 -23.21
N GLN A 11 29.92 0.89 -24.01
CA GLN A 11 29.17 2.09 -23.62
C GLN A 11 27.73 1.77 -23.22
N GLU A 12 27.00 0.96 -24.00
CA GLU A 12 25.65 0.52 -23.67
C GLU A 12 25.63 -0.24 -22.33
N GLN A 13 26.61 -1.12 -22.10
CA GLN A 13 26.74 -1.88 -20.85
C GLN A 13 27.02 -0.98 -19.64
N GLY A 14 27.94 -0.03 -19.78
CA GLY A 14 28.25 0.94 -18.70
C GLY A 14 27.04 1.77 -18.29
N ILE A 15 26.28 2.29 -19.28
CA ILE A 15 25.06 3.05 -19.01
C ILE A 15 24.02 2.18 -18.30
N ARG A 16 23.80 0.94 -18.74
CA ARG A 16 22.84 0.01 -18.12
C ARG A 16 23.27 -0.31 -16.69
N GLN A 17 24.52 -0.60 -16.44
CA GLN A 17 25.04 -0.85 -15.11
C GLN A 17 24.84 0.35 -14.20
N ALA A 18 25.08 1.59 -14.67
CA ALA A 18 24.84 2.79 -13.89
C ALA A 18 23.36 2.94 -13.54
N ILE A 19 22.42 2.67 -14.47
CA ILE A 19 20.97 2.72 -14.22
C ILE A 19 20.54 1.67 -13.19
N GLU A 20 21.13 0.48 -13.21
CA GLU A 20 20.75 -0.65 -12.34
C GLU A 20 21.33 -0.55 -10.93
N THR A 21 22.51 0.10 -10.77
CA THR A 21 23.25 0.09 -9.50
C THR A 21 23.23 1.43 -8.76
N LYS A 22 22.91 2.53 -9.44
CA LYS A 22 22.94 3.89 -8.88
C LYS A 22 21.64 4.63 -9.16
N THR A 23 21.31 5.54 -8.27
CA THR A 23 20.25 6.52 -8.52
C THR A 23 20.77 7.70 -9.35
N ALA A 24 19.87 8.44 -10.00
CA ALA A 24 20.25 9.64 -10.73
C ALA A 24 20.89 10.70 -9.80
N GLN A 25 20.40 10.81 -8.57
CA GLN A 25 20.92 11.76 -7.57
C GLN A 25 22.35 11.41 -7.12
N GLU A 26 22.70 10.12 -6.96
CA GLU A 26 24.06 9.70 -6.63
C GLU A 26 25.07 10.04 -7.74
N LEU A 27 24.58 10.25 -8.95
CA LEU A 27 25.37 10.70 -10.09
C LEU A 27 25.21 12.19 -10.39
N GLU A 28 24.69 12.97 -9.42
CA GLU A 28 24.49 14.42 -9.50
C GLU A 28 23.57 14.85 -10.66
N ILE A 29 22.74 13.93 -11.17
CA ILE A 29 21.74 14.22 -12.20
C ILE A 29 20.47 14.71 -11.48
N PRO A 30 19.90 15.88 -11.84
CA PRO A 30 18.76 16.50 -11.13
C PRO A 30 17.45 15.76 -11.47
N SER A 31 17.33 14.51 -11.06
CA SER A 31 16.16 13.68 -11.24
C SER A 31 16.02 12.68 -10.09
N ALA A 32 14.80 12.51 -9.58
CA ALA A 32 14.52 11.54 -8.52
C ALA A 32 14.50 10.09 -9.04
N LEU A 33 14.34 9.89 -10.36
CA LEU A 33 14.23 8.58 -10.98
C LEU A 33 14.94 8.60 -12.35
N TRP A 34 15.29 7.43 -12.85
CA TRP A 34 15.75 7.27 -14.23
C TRP A 34 14.56 7.47 -15.19
N THR A 35 14.43 8.69 -15.67
CA THR A 35 13.43 9.04 -16.67
C THR A 35 14.07 9.10 -18.06
N ARG A 36 13.24 9.10 -19.12
CA ARG A 36 13.73 9.33 -20.48
C ARG A 36 14.46 10.68 -20.62
N GLN A 37 14.23 11.63 -19.71
CA GLN A 37 14.89 12.92 -19.70
C GLN A 37 16.21 12.90 -18.89
N ALA A 38 16.34 12.03 -17.89
CA ALA A 38 17.54 11.90 -17.07
C ALA A 38 18.66 11.09 -17.75
N VAL A 39 18.28 10.06 -18.53
CA VAL A 39 19.26 9.16 -19.19
C VAL A 39 20.15 9.86 -20.21
N PRO A 40 19.71 10.86 -21.01
CA PRO A 40 20.60 11.65 -21.87
C PRO A 40 21.73 12.35 -21.11
N GLU A 41 21.46 12.85 -19.90
CA GLU A 41 22.46 13.51 -19.05
C GLU A 41 23.49 12.48 -18.54
N LEU A 42 23.07 11.27 -18.17
CA LEU A 42 23.98 10.18 -17.83
C LEU A 42 24.89 9.82 -19.00
N ILE A 43 24.33 9.68 -20.23
CA ILE A 43 25.10 9.39 -21.43
C ILE A 43 26.10 10.53 -21.70
N HIS A 44 25.65 11.76 -21.59
CA HIS A 44 26.55 12.91 -21.78
C HIS A 44 27.67 12.96 -20.75
N GLN A 45 27.35 12.71 -19.48
CA GLN A 45 28.33 12.70 -18.39
C GLN A 45 29.40 11.61 -18.55
N GLN A 46 29.01 10.41 -18.97
CA GLN A 46 29.93 9.27 -19.06
C GLN A 46 30.67 9.16 -20.41
N ILE A 47 30.03 9.61 -21.50
CA ILE A 47 30.49 9.36 -22.88
C ILE A 47 30.78 10.67 -23.64
N GLY A 48 30.25 11.81 -23.15
CA GLY A 48 30.38 13.11 -23.82
C GLY A 48 29.40 13.35 -24.99
N ILE A 49 28.50 12.42 -25.25
CA ILE A 49 27.57 12.49 -26.39
C ILE A 49 26.19 12.92 -25.91
N ARG A 50 25.56 13.89 -26.58
CA ARG A 50 24.17 14.27 -26.33
C ARG A 50 23.26 13.58 -27.33
N LEU A 51 22.44 12.65 -26.83
CA LEU A 51 21.47 11.94 -27.66
C LEU A 51 20.09 12.58 -27.56
N PRO A 52 19.32 12.66 -28.68
CA PRO A 52 17.93 13.08 -28.65
C PRO A 52 17.07 12.15 -27.76
N ILE A 53 16.08 12.70 -27.04
CA ILE A 53 15.15 11.96 -26.17
C ILE A 53 14.50 10.77 -26.89
N ARG A 54 14.17 10.92 -28.18
CA ARG A 54 13.58 9.84 -28.97
C ARG A 54 14.55 8.68 -29.10
N THR A 55 15.80 8.93 -29.45
CA THR A 55 16.86 7.94 -29.57
C THR A 55 17.12 7.22 -28.25
N VAL A 56 17.16 7.97 -27.13
CA VAL A 56 17.28 7.37 -25.78
C VAL A 56 16.07 6.46 -25.48
N GLY A 57 14.86 6.85 -25.87
CA GLY A 57 13.68 6.00 -25.73
C GLY A 57 13.79 4.70 -26.52
N GLU A 58 14.45 4.69 -27.66
CA GLU A 58 14.72 3.50 -28.49
C GLU A 58 15.78 2.59 -27.81
N TYR A 59 16.83 3.19 -27.26
CA TYR A 59 17.85 2.45 -26.46
C TYR A 59 17.21 1.81 -25.23
N LEU A 60 16.46 2.54 -24.42
CA LEU A 60 15.77 2.00 -23.24
C LEU A 60 14.88 0.80 -23.60
N ARG A 61 14.10 0.90 -24.69
CA ARG A 61 13.26 -0.22 -25.16
C ARG A 61 14.11 -1.42 -25.59
N ARG A 62 15.20 -1.18 -26.32
CA ARG A 62 16.14 -2.23 -26.77
C ARG A 62 16.80 -2.93 -25.58
N TRP A 63 17.10 -2.20 -24.52
CA TRP A 63 17.66 -2.72 -23.27
C TRP A 63 16.64 -3.42 -22.38
N GLY A 64 15.36 -3.43 -22.76
CA GLY A 64 14.28 -4.09 -22.03
C GLY A 64 13.67 -3.25 -20.91
N TYR A 65 14.00 -1.95 -20.81
CA TYR A 65 13.37 -1.07 -19.82
C TYR A 65 12.01 -0.58 -20.27
N THR A 66 11.05 -0.62 -19.35
CA THR A 66 9.68 -0.09 -19.54
C THR A 66 9.36 0.92 -18.44
N PRO A 67 8.52 1.92 -18.70
CA PRO A 67 8.07 2.85 -17.69
C PRO A 67 7.32 2.09 -16.57
N GLN A 68 7.80 2.24 -15.32
CA GLN A 68 7.20 1.62 -14.14
C GLN A 68 6.65 2.70 -13.21
N LYS A 69 5.55 2.38 -12.51
CA LYS A 69 5.04 3.25 -11.44
C LYS A 69 5.97 3.09 -10.22
N PRO A 70 6.57 4.18 -9.73
CA PRO A 70 7.50 4.07 -8.60
C PRO A 70 6.77 3.69 -7.32
N VAL A 71 7.40 2.81 -6.54
CA VAL A 71 7.01 2.55 -5.16
C VAL A 71 7.55 3.69 -4.30
N ARG A 72 6.69 4.30 -3.51
CA ARG A 72 7.09 5.34 -2.56
C ARG A 72 7.64 4.67 -1.31
N LYS A 73 8.90 4.95 -0.98
CA LYS A 73 9.50 4.58 0.31
C LYS A 73 9.67 5.83 1.16
N ALA A 74 9.33 5.75 2.43
CA ALA A 74 9.57 6.87 3.33
C ALA A 74 11.09 7.05 3.53
N TYR A 75 11.55 8.29 3.49
CA TYR A 75 12.97 8.62 3.70
C TYR A 75 13.50 8.14 5.07
N LYS A 76 12.62 8.11 6.08
CA LYS A 76 12.91 7.67 7.45
C LYS A 76 12.73 6.17 7.67
N GLN A 77 12.51 5.37 6.62
CA GLN A 77 12.36 3.92 6.75
C GLN A 77 13.69 3.29 7.20
N ASP A 78 13.62 2.43 8.21
CA ASP A 78 14.79 1.69 8.71
C ASP A 78 14.80 0.25 8.16
N PRO A 79 15.71 -0.07 7.23
CA PRO A 79 15.82 -1.42 6.66
C PRO A 79 16.19 -2.49 7.71
N LYS A 80 16.92 -2.11 8.77
CA LYS A 80 17.29 -3.06 9.85
C LYS A 80 16.08 -3.41 10.70
N ALA A 81 15.26 -2.43 11.05
CA ALA A 81 14.01 -2.67 11.77
C ALA A 81 13.04 -3.54 10.96
N ILE A 82 12.98 -3.35 9.63
CA ILE A 82 12.17 -4.21 8.75
C ILE A 82 12.72 -5.64 8.71
N ALA A 83 14.04 -5.81 8.57
CA ALA A 83 14.65 -7.14 8.60
C ALA A 83 14.39 -7.85 9.93
N GLU A 84 14.56 -7.16 11.06
CA GLU A 84 14.28 -7.70 12.39
C GLU A 84 12.80 -8.09 12.56
N TRP A 85 11.89 -7.28 12.04
CA TRP A 85 10.46 -7.61 12.02
C TRP A 85 10.20 -8.93 11.25
N LEU A 86 10.73 -9.04 10.06
CA LEU A 86 10.50 -10.21 9.18
C LEU A 86 11.16 -11.49 9.70
N GLU A 87 12.37 -11.38 10.28
CA GLU A 87 13.16 -12.54 10.70
C GLU A 87 12.85 -13.00 12.12
N LYS A 88 12.42 -12.09 13.00
CA LYS A 88 12.26 -12.38 14.44
C LYS A 88 10.86 -12.07 14.95
N THR A 89 10.39 -10.82 14.78
CA THR A 89 9.20 -10.34 15.48
C THR A 89 7.94 -11.01 14.95
N TYR A 90 7.69 -10.94 13.64
CA TYR A 90 6.51 -11.57 13.07
C TYR A 90 6.47 -13.10 13.25
N PRO A 91 7.56 -13.85 12.99
CA PRO A 91 7.58 -15.30 13.27
C PRO A 91 7.34 -15.65 14.74
N ALA A 92 7.69 -14.76 15.68
CA ALA A 92 7.36 -14.97 17.11
C ALA A 92 5.87 -14.79 17.37
N ILE A 93 5.24 -13.75 16.80
CA ILE A 93 3.80 -13.52 16.85
C ILE A 93 3.04 -14.71 16.27
N GLU A 94 3.46 -15.19 15.10
CA GLU A 94 2.83 -16.31 14.41
C GLU A 94 2.88 -17.61 15.24
N ARG A 95 4.06 -17.92 15.81
CA ARG A 95 4.19 -19.09 16.72
C ARG A 95 3.33 -18.96 17.98
N GLN A 96 3.26 -17.75 18.56
CA GLN A 96 2.45 -17.51 19.73
C GLN A 96 0.96 -17.64 19.40
N ALA A 97 0.50 -17.02 18.30
CA ALA A 97 -0.88 -17.14 17.84
C ALA A 97 -1.27 -18.61 17.58
N ALA A 98 -0.41 -19.38 16.91
CA ALA A 98 -0.64 -20.80 16.67
C ALA A 98 -0.73 -21.61 17.98
N LYS A 99 0.17 -21.34 18.95
CA LYS A 99 0.18 -22.00 20.26
C LYS A 99 -1.09 -21.72 21.07
N GLU A 100 -1.61 -20.50 20.99
CA GLU A 100 -2.78 -20.06 21.76
C GLU A 100 -4.10 -20.25 20.98
N GLY A 101 -4.05 -20.75 19.74
CA GLY A 101 -5.22 -20.90 18.88
C GLY A 101 -5.85 -19.55 18.49
N GLY A 102 -5.03 -18.49 18.46
CA GLY A 102 -5.46 -17.15 18.18
C GLY A 102 -5.49 -16.78 16.70
N GLU A 103 -6.13 -15.67 16.38
CA GLU A 103 -6.19 -15.11 15.03
C GLU A 103 -5.29 -13.87 14.90
N ILE A 104 -4.49 -13.80 13.83
CA ILE A 104 -3.69 -12.61 13.51
C ILE A 104 -4.51 -11.69 12.61
N HIS A 105 -4.64 -10.45 13.02
CA HIS A 105 -5.30 -9.37 12.30
C HIS A 105 -4.31 -8.25 12.01
N TRP A 106 -4.37 -7.69 10.81
CA TRP A 106 -3.66 -6.46 10.44
C TRP A 106 -4.67 -5.36 10.29
N GLY A 107 -4.44 -4.25 10.96
CA GLY A 107 -5.37 -3.12 10.99
C GLY A 107 -4.76 -1.82 10.53
N ASP A 108 -5.64 -0.95 10.01
CA ASP A 108 -5.28 0.39 9.56
C ASP A 108 -6.50 1.32 9.59
N GLU A 109 -6.25 2.63 9.58
CA GLU A 109 -7.26 3.66 9.41
C GLU A 109 -7.19 4.28 8.03
N THR A 110 -8.34 4.54 7.45
CA THR A 110 -8.41 5.23 6.17
C THR A 110 -9.46 6.32 6.14
N GLY A 111 -9.09 7.47 5.57
CA GLY A 111 -10.03 8.52 5.20
C GLY A 111 -10.50 8.36 3.76
N VAL A 112 -11.79 8.19 3.57
CA VAL A 112 -12.42 8.11 2.25
C VAL A 112 -13.03 9.47 1.93
N ARG A 113 -12.56 10.11 0.86
CA ARG A 113 -13.02 11.44 0.41
C ARG A 113 -14.11 11.31 -0.65
N SER A 114 -15.00 12.29 -0.72
CA SER A 114 -16.05 12.37 -1.76
C SER A 114 -15.49 12.34 -3.18
N THR A 115 -14.26 12.82 -3.37
CA THR A 115 -13.54 12.89 -4.65
C THR A 115 -12.44 11.84 -4.76
N CYS A 116 -12.59 10.65 -4.11
CA CYS A 116 -11.68 9.52 -4.33
C CYS A 116 -11.63 9.15 -5.82
N GLN A 117 -10.61 8.39 -6.20
CA GLN A 117 -10.34 7.98 -7.58
C GLN A 117 -11.61 7.54 -8.32
N HIS A 118 -11.72 7.94 -9.56
CA HIS A 118 -12.74 7.52 -10.51
C HIS A 118 -12.07 6.99 -11.78
N SER A 119 -12.76 6.09 -12.46
CA SER A 119 -12.27 5.49 -13.69
C SER A 119 -12.14 6.51 -14.82
N ARG A 120 -11.27 6.22 -15.80
CA ARG A 120 -11.24 7.00 -17.03
C ARG A 120 -12.53 6.79 -17.82
N GLY A 121 -13.14 7.88 -18.30
CA GLY A 121 -14.28 7.84 -19.20
C GLY A 121 -13.83 7.77 -20.67
N TYR A 122 -14.68 7.21 -21.53
CA TYR A 122 -14.49 7.26 -22.98
C TYR A 122 -15.06 8.57 -23.54
N ALA A 123 -14.30 9.21 -24.42
CA ALA A 123 -14.72 10.37 -25.20
C ALA A 123 -14.08 10.29 -26.59
N ARG A 124 -14.57 11.09 -27.55
CA ARG A 124 -13.93 11.20 -28.86
C ARG A 124 -12.51 11.75 -28.74
N PRO A 125 -11.58 11.37 -29.62
CA PRO A 125 -10.25 11.97 -29.63
C PRO A 125 -10.33 13.51 -29.65
N GLY A 126 -9.60 14.16 -28.75
CA GLY A 126 -9.64 15.63 -28.58
C GLY A 126 -10.76 16.17 -27.68
N ALA A 127 -11.72 15.35 -27.24
CA ALA A 127 -12.72 15.70 -26.25
C ALA A 127 -12.32 15.19 -24.87
N THR A 128 -12.53 16.01 -23.83
CA THR A 128 -12.33 15.61 -22.43
C THR A 128 -13.69 15.36 -21.79
N PRO A 129 -13.95 14.17 -21.22
CA PRO A 129 -15.19 13.92 -20.52
C PRO A 129 -15.27 14.76 -19.25
N GLU A 130 -16.43 15.33 -18.96
CA GLU A 130 -16.70 16.11 -17.77
C GLU A 130 -17.24 15.20 -16.65
N LEU A 131 -16.79 15.41 -15.42
CA LEU A 131 -17.28 14.75 -14.24
C LEU A 131 -17.86 15.81 -13.30
N ILE A 132 -19.17 15.73 -13.05
CA ILE A 132 -19.81 16.62 -12.08
C ILE A 132 -19.42 16.19 -10.67
N VAL A 133 -18.77 17.07 -9.94
CA VAL A 133 -18.32 16.84 -8.56
C VAL A 133 -19.20 17.58 -7.56
N PRO A 134 -19.36 17.07 -6.30
CA PRO A 134 -20.09 17.79 -5.25
C PRO A 134 -19.49 19.17 -5.00
N GLY A 135 -20.32 20.18 -4.72
CA GLY A 135 -19.88 21.54 -4.44
C GLY A 135 -19.10 21.69 -3.12
N SER A 136 -19.21 20.73 -2.21
CA SER A 136 -18.44 20.67 -0.96
C SER A 136 -17.62 19.39 -0.86
N ARG A 137 -16.44 19.49 -0.23
CA ARG A 137 -15.60 18.33 0.08
C ARG A 137 -15.98 17.77 1.43
N PHE A 138 -16.24 16.49 1.48
CA PHE A 138 -16.52 15.75 2.72
C PHE A 138 -15.76 14.42 2.71
N SER A 139 -15.60 13.85 3.88
CA SER A 139 -14.93 12.57 4.07
C SER A 139 -15.62 11.75 5.15
N VAL A 140 -15.34 10.46 5.13
CA VAL A 140 -15.74 9.48 6.13
C VAL A 140 -14.50 8.68 6.50
N ASN A 141 -14.29 8.41 7.78
CA ASN A 141 -13.18 7.60 8.24
C ASN A 141 -13.65 6.16 8.49
N MET A 142 -12.77 5.23 8.26
CA MET A 142 -12.96 3.81 8.55
C MET A 142 -11.71 3.30 9.25
N VAL A 143 -11.89 2.46 10.25
CA VAL A 143 -10.88 1.55 10.76
C VAL A 143 -11.26 0.15 10.34
N SER A 144 -10.30 -0.64 9.89
CA SER A 144 -10.52 -2.01 9.47
C SER A 144 -9.42 -2.94 9.94
N THR A 145 -9.70 -4.23 9.89
CA THR A 145 -8.68 -5.28 10.01
C THR A 145 -8.96 -6.38 8.99
N VAL A 146 -7.89 -6.96 8.47
CA VAL A 146 -7.91 -8.11 7.57
C VAL A 146 -7.11 -9.28 8.14
N THR A 147 -7.45 -10.49 7.76
CA THR A 147 -6.67 -11.70 8.06
C THR A 147 -6.27 -12.40 6.76
N ASN A 148 -5.18 -13.15 6.79
CA ASN A 148 -4.76 -13.99 5.65
C ASN A 148 -5.74 -15.15 5.36
N GLN A 149 -6.67 -15.40 6.27
CA GLN A 149 -7.79 -16.37 6.12
C GLN A 149 -9.01 -15.73 5.40
N GLY A 150 -8.89 -14.49 4.92
CA GLY A 150 -9.97 -13.82 4.21
C GLY A 150 -11.07 -13.23 5.08
N LYS A 151 -10.82 -13.00 6.37
CA LYS A 151 -11.77 -12.29 7.24
C LYS A 151 -11.51 -10.79 7.21
N VAL A 152 -12.56 -9.98 7.35
CA VAL A 152 -12.49 -8.52 7.51
C VAL A 152 -13.42 -8.06 8.61
N ARG A 153 -12.94 -7.14 9.45
CA ARG A 153 -13.73 -6.40 10.43
C ARG A 153 -13.56 -4.90 10.17
N TRP A 154 -14.59 -4.12 10.39
CA TRP A 154 -14.52 -2.70 10.09
C TRP A 154 -15.54 -1.88 10.90
N MET A 155 -15.21 -0.61 11.09
CA MET A 155 -16.07 0.38 11.71
C MET A 155 -15.94 1.72 10.97
N ILE A 156 -17.07 2.34 10.64
CA ILE A 156 -17.13 3.67 10.03
C ILE A 156 -17.29 4.72 11.13
N SER A 157 -16.55 5.82 10.98
CA SER A 157 -16.62 6.99 11.84
C SER A 157 -16.75 8.26 11.01
N THR A 158 -17.52 9.23 11.48
CA THR A 158 -17.64 10.57 10.86
C THR A 158 -16.68 11.59 11.44
N GLY A 159 -16.10 11.30 12.60
CA GLY A 159 -15.09 12.12 13.27
C GLY A 159 -13.66 11.67 12.94
N THR A 160 -12.68 12.49 13.33
CA THR A 160 -11.27 12.11 13.29
C THR A 160 -11.04 10.94 14.24
N MET A 161 -10.26 9.95 13.81
CA MET A 161 -9.85 8.83 14.66
C MET A 161 -9.11 9.38 15.88
N ASN A 162 -9.48 8.89 17.05
CA ASN A 162 -8.89 9.20 18.34
C ASN A 162 -8.91 7.96 19.22
N ALA A 163 -8.21 8.01 20.37
CA ALA A 163 -8.11 6.88 21.28
C ALA A 163 -9.48 6.32 21.73
N ALA A 164 -10.47 7.18 21.97
CA ALA A 164 -11.80 6.74 22.39
C ALA A 164 -12.51 5.95 21.27
N LEU A 165 -12.46 6.41 20.02
CA LEU A 165 -13.03 5.69 18.87
C LEU A 165 -12.27 4.38 18.59
N PHE A 166 -10.95 4.39 18.77
CA PHE A 166 -10.15 3.17 18.64
C PHE A 166 -10.51 2.14 19.70
N LEU A 167 -10.69 2.55 20.95
CA LEU A 167 -11.18 1.68 22.03
C LEU A 167 -12.57 1.09 21.75
N VAL A 168 -13.49 1.88 21.16
CA VAL A 168 -14.78 1.36 20.69
C VAL A 168 -14.59 0.29 19.62
N PHE A 169 -13.65 0.51 18.68
CA PHE A 169 -13.35 -0.49 17.66
C PHE A 169 -12.77 -1.76 18.26
N LEU A 170 -11.76 -1.66 19.13
CA LEU A 170 -11.15 -2.82 19.82
C LEU A 170 -12.20 -3.61 20.63
N THR A 171 -13.09 -2.90 21.34
CA THR A 171 -14.17 -3.54 22.10
C THR A 171 -15.10 -4.36 21.20
N ARG A 172 -15.48 -3.82 20.03
CA ARG A 172 -16.28 -4.53 19.04
C ARG A 172 -15.54 -5.69 18.41
N LEU A 173 -14.24 -5.51 18.17
CA LEU A 173 -13.39 -6.51 17.56
C LEU A 173 -13.29 -7.75 18.44
N ILE A 174 -12.99 -7.59 19.75
CA ILE A 174 -12.94 -8.71 20.70
C ILE A 174 -14.30 -9.33 20.98
N ALA A 175 -15.38 -8.54 21.00
CA ALA A 175 -16.74 -9.06 21.19
C ALA A 175 -17.18 -9.98 20.04
N GLY A 176 -16.69 -9.73 18.83
CA GLY A 176 -16.97 -10.55 17.64
C GLY A 176 -15.99 -11.70 17.41
N ALA A 177 -14.99 -11.86 18.29
CA ALA A 177 -13.94 -12.89 18.13
C ALA A 177 -14.22 -14.11 19.01
N ALA A 178 -14.09 -15.31 18.41
CA ALA A 178 -14.21 -16.57 19.12
C ALA A 178 -12.92 -16.96 19.85
N THR A 179 -11.78 -16.45 19.39
CA THR A 179 -10.43 -16.74 19.90
C THR A 179 -9.69 -15.46 20.27
N LYS A 180 -8.54 -15.59 20.92
CA LYS A 180 -7.66 -14.43 21.18
C LYS A 180 -7.17 -13.81 19.89
N LEU A 181 -7.06 -12.50 19.89
CA LEU A 181 -6.63 -11.71 18.73
C LEU A 181 -5.20 -11.22 18.90
N PHE A 182 -4.42 -11.35 17.85
CA PHE A 182 -3.08 -10.80 17.70
C PHE A 182 -3.18 -9.68 16.67
N LEU A 183 -3.35 -8.44 17.14
CA LEU A 183 -3.60 -7.29 16.27
C LEU A 183 -2.30 -6.58 15.94
N ILE A 184 -2.00 -6.48 14.65
CA ILE A 184 -0.83 -5.76 14.12
C ILE A 184 -1.31 -4.45 13.51
N VAL A 185 -0.80 -3.32 13.98
CA VAL A 185 -1.13 -1.95 13.52
C VAL A 185 0.14 -1.15 13.27
N ASP A 186 0.00 0.03 12.67
CA ASP A 186 1.10 0.98 12.53
C ASP A 186 1.33 1.81 13.83
N HIS A 187 2.38 2.62 13.84
CA HIS A 187 2.73 3.52 14.94
C HIS A 187 1.98 4.85 14.89
N LEU A 188 0.66 4.83 14.82
CA LEU A 188 -0.12 6.05 15.04
C LEU A 188 -0.19 6.38 16.53
N SER A 189 -0.11 7.67 16.85
CA SER A 189 -0.20 8.15 18.24
C SER A 189 -1.50 7.74 18.95
N VAL A 190 -2.54 7.44 18.19
CA VAL A 190 -3.82 6.94 18.69
C VAL A 190 -3.66 5.52 19.25
N HIS A 191 -2.85 4.69 18.63
CA HIS A 191 -2.60 3.29 19.04
C HIS A 191 -1.72 3.24 20.29
N GLU A 192 -0.78 4.18 20.42
CA GLU A 192 0.17 4.31 21.52
C GLU A 192 -0.34 5.20 22.67
N ALA A 193 -1.63 5.51 22.70
CA ALA A 193 -2.20 6.36 23.75
C ALA A 193 -2.30 5.60 25.08
N ALA A 194 -1.92 6.24 26.21
CA ALA A 194 -1.95 5.64 27.53
C ALA A 194 -3.32 5.00 27.90
N ALA A 195 -4.42 5.57 27.43
CA ALA A 195 -5.74 4.99 27.63
C ALA A 195 -5.93 3.64 26.90
N VAL A 196 -5.25 3.46 25.75
CA VAL A 196 -5.26 2.19 24.99
C VAL A 196 -4.42 1.17 25.72
N ASP A 197 -3.21 1.55 26.18
CA ASP A 197 -2.32 0.66 26.94
C ASP A 197 -3.00 0.17 28.23
N GLN A 198 -3.64 1.08 28.97
CA GLN A 198 -4.39 0.74 30.17
C GLN A 198 -5.55 -0.23 29.88
N TRP A 199 -6.29 0.02 28.79
CA TRP A 199 -7.39 -0.86 28.41
C TRP A 199 -6.91 -2.25 27.98
N LEU A 200 -5.76 -2.34 27.29
CA LEU A 200 -5.16 -3.59 26.84
C LEU A 200 -4.62 -4.42 28.00
N ALA A 201 -4.07 -3.77 29.04
CA ALA A 201 -3.50 -4.46 30.21
C ALA A 201 -4.52 -5.39 30.90
N ASP A 202 -5.80 -5.02 30.89
CA ASP A 202 -6.89 -5.81 31.48
C ASP A 202 -7.46 -6.89 30.55
N LYS A 203 -6.93 -7.04 29.33
CA LYS A 203 -7.53 -7.89 28.27
C LYS A 203 -6.52 -8.75 27.52
N THR A 204 -5.39 -9.06 28.15
CA THR A 204 -4.30 -9.84 27.58
C THR A 204 -4.70 -11.27 27.20
N ASP A 205 -5.78 -11.79 27.81
CA ASP A 205 -6.42 -13.06 27.45
C ASP A 205 -7.25 -12.99 26.16
N ARG A 206 -7.63 -11.77 25.72
CA ARG A 206 -8.50 -11.56 24.56
C ARG A 206 -7.82 -10.92 23.37
N ILE A 207 -6.83 -10.06 23.61
CA ILE A 207 -6.13 -9.32 22.56
C ILE A 207 -4.72 -8.95 22.99
N GLU A 208 -3.77 -9.08 22.07
CA GLU A 208 -2.45 -8.46 22.12
C GLU A 208 -2.24 -7.58 20.91
N VAL A 209 -1.58 -6.42 21.09
CA VAL A 209 -1.31 -5.47 20.01
C VAL A 209 0.19 -5.40 19.74
N PHE A 210 0.53 -5.45 18.46
CA PHE A 210 1.90 -5.39 17.95
C PHE A 210 2.01 -4.26 16.93
N TYR A 211 3.21 -3.72 16.78
CA TYR A 211 3.44 -2.58 15.91
C TYR A 211 4.34 -2.96 14.74
N LEU A 212 3.92 -2.57 13.52
CA LEU A 212 4.75 -2.68 12.33
C LEU A 212 6.02 -1.81 12.45
N PRO A 213 7.08 -2.08 11.70
CA PRO A 213 8.21 -1.16 11.63
C PRO A 213 7.76 0.24 11.22
N LYS A 214 8.33 1.28 11.87
CA LYS A 214 7.98 2.67 11.56
C LYS A 214 8.24 2.98 10.08
N TYR A 215 7.35 3.75 9.47
CA TYR A 215 7.44 4.19 8.08
C TYR A 215 7.45 3.05 7.04
N ALA A 216 6.84 1.92 7.34
CA ALA A 216 6.73 0.76 6.44
C ALA A 216 5.27 0.37 6.14
N PRO A 217 4.42 1.30 5.65
CA PRO A 217 3.00 1.02 5.39
C PRO A 217 2.81 -0.07 4.32
N GLU A 218 3.76 -0.22 3.40
CA GLU A 218 3.72 -1.28 2.39
C GLU A 218 3.77 -2.70 2.99
N ARG A 219 4.09 -2.84 4.29
CA ARG A 219 4.06 -4.11 5.03
C ARG A 219 2.72 -4.39 5.69
N ASN A 220 1.75 -3.46 5.58
CA ASN A 220 0.41 -3.67 6.10
C ASN A 220 -0.54 -4.13 4.99
N PRO A 221 -1.09 -5.37 5.05
CA PRO A 221 -2.04 -5.84 4.06
C PRO A 221 -3.35 -5.03 4.03
N ASP A 222 -3.75 -4.37 5.13
CA ASP A 222 -4.94 -3.52 5.17
C ASP A 222 -4.82 -2.27 4.29
N GLU A 223 -3.60 -1.80 4.00
CA GLU A 223 -3.35 -0.74 3.01
C GLU A 223 -3.79 -1.15 1.59
N TYR A 224 -3.71 -2.44 1.23
CA TYR A 224 -4.20 -2.94 -0.05
C TYR A 224 -5.73 -3.00 -0.09
N LEU A 225 -6.39 -3.31 1.03
CA LEU A 225 -7.84 -3.10 1.18
C LEU A 225 -8.19 -1.62 0.97
N ASN A 226 -7.45 -0.71 1.59
CA ASN A 226 -7.65 0.73 1.47
C ASN A 226 -7.46 1.22 0.03
N CYS A 227 -6.48 0.69 -0.70
CA CYS A 227 -6.28 0.97 -2.12
C CYS A 227 -7.44 0.44 -2.96
N ASP A 228 -7.89 -0.79 -2.73
CA ASP A 228 -9.00 -1.42 -3.43
C ASP A 228 -10.32 -0.66 -3.20
N LEU A 229 -10.60 -0.29 -1.95
CA LEU A 229 -11.74 0.53 -1.59
C LEU A 229 -11.73 1.87 -2.34
N LYS A 230 -10.62 2.63 -2.25
CA LYS A 230 -10.50 3.95 -2.89
C LYS A 230 -10.62 3.89 -4.40
N ALA A 231 -10.16 2.81 -5.03
CA ALA A 231 -10.27 2.60 -6.47
C ALA A 231 -11.69 2.27 -6.92
N ASN A 232 -12.50 1.63 -6.07
CA ASN A 232 -13.78 1.05 -6.49
C ASN A 232 -15.02 1.72 -5.87
N ILE A 233 -14.87 2.59 -4.88
CA ILE A 233 -16.02 3.16 -4.15
C ILE A 233 -16.90 4.07 -5.02
N ASN A 234 -16.32 4.69 -6.05
CA ASN A 234 -17.00 5.66 -6.93
C ASN A 234 -17.26 5.11 -8.35
N THR A 235 -17.22 3.79 -8.55
CA THR A 235 -17.47 3.18 -9.87
C THR A 235 -18.90 3.38 -10.37
N ASP A 236 -19.86 3.59 -9.48
CA ASP A 236 -21.26 3.86 -9.74
C ASP A 236 -21.62 5.37 -9.62
N GLY A 237 -20.63 6.26 -9.66
CA GLY A 237 -20.76 7.71 -9.56
C GLY A 237 -20.26 8.28 -8.23
N LEU A 238 -20.11 9.62 -8.19
CA LEU A 238 -19.69 10.34 -6.99
C LEU A 238 -20.83 10.49 -5.99
N PRO A 239 -20.57 10.42 -4.68
CA PRO A 239 -21.57 10.64 -3.66
C PRO A 239 -21.98 12.11 -3.58
N LYS A 240 -23.25 12.41 -3.40
CA LYS A 240 -23.78 13.77 -3.30
C LYS A 240 -23.52 14.39 -1.93
N ASP A 241 -23.54 13.57 -0.89
CA ASP A 241 -23.36 13.96 0.50
C ASP A 241 -22.60 12.89 1.31
N ARG A 242 -22.32 13.21 2.57
CA ARG A 242 -21.62 12.32 3.50
C ARG A 242 -22.40 11.04 3.80
N GLN A 243 -23.72 11.11 3.84
CA GLN A 243 -24.59 9.95 4.12
C GLN A 243 -24.55 8.95 2.96
N GLU A 244 -24.58 9.45 1.73
CA GLU A 244 -24.42 8.60 0.54
C GLU A 244 -23.02 7.96 0.49
N LEU A 245 -21.95 8.71 0.83
CA LEU A 245 -20.59 8.17 0.93
C LEU A 245 -20.50 7.06 1.97
N GLN A 246 -21.11 7.24 3.17
CA GLN A 246 -21.19 6.18 4.17
C GLN A 246 -21.95 4.96 3.66
N GLY A 247 -23.04 5.17 2.93
CA GLY A 247 -23.83 4.10 2.33
C GLY A 247 -23.00 3.29 1.30
N LYS A 248 -22.24 3.99 0.43
CA LYS A 248 -21.33 3.37 -0.54
C LYS A 248 -20.24 2.56 0.17
N LEU A 249 -19.59 3.14 1.17
CA LEU A 249 -18.55 2.48 1.96
C LEU A 249 -19.10 1.21 2.65
N ARG A 250 -20.27 1.31 3.29
CA ARG A 250 -20.92 0.15 3.93
C ARG A 250 -21.23 -0.96 2.92
N ARG A 251 -21.80 -0.61 1.76
CA ARG A 251 -22.08 -1.59 0.70
C ARG A 251 -20.83 -2.26 0.16
N PHE A 252 -19.74 -1.49 -0.04
CA PHE A 252 -18.48 -2.03 -0.46
C PHE A 252 -17.95 -3.06 0.55
N MET A 253 -17.86 -2.69 1.82
CA MET A 253 -17.34 -3.56 2.89
C MET A 253 -18.21 -4.81 3.11
N GLN A 254 -19.54 -4.68 3.03
CA GLN A 254 -20.46 -5.82 3.12
C GLN A 254 -20.29 -6.81 1.95
N ARG A 255 -20.02 -6.30 0.74
CA ARG A 255 -19.70 -7.16 -0.42
C ARG A 255 -18.34 -7.83 -0.25
N LEU A 256 -17.33 -7.07 0.16
CA LEU A 256 -15.99 -7.57 0.39
C LEU A 256 -15.96 -8.69 1.44
N ALA A 257 -16.70 -8.53 2.54
CA ALA A 257 -16.81 -9.55 3.59
C ALA A 257 -17.36 -10.91 3.10
N LYS A 258 -18.02 -10.93 1.93
CA LYS A 258 -18.50 -12.15 1.27
C LYS A 258 -17.51 -12.74 0.26
N LEU A 259 -16.34 -12.12 0.12
CA LEU A 259 -15.32 -12.48 -0.86
C LEU A 259 -13.99 -12.79 -0.15
N PRO A 260 -13.91 -13.87 0.65
CA PRO A 260 -12.71 -14.17 1.43
C PRO A 260 -11.45 -14.35 0.57
N ALA A 261 -11.58 -14.95 -0.62
CA ALA A 261 -10.47 -15.08 -1.55
C ALA A 261 -9.88 -13.72 -2.00
N ARG A 262 -10.75 -12.69 -2.19
CA ARG A 262 -10.27 -11.34 -2.51
C ARG A 262 -9.50 -10.70 -1.34
N ILE A 263 -9.95 -10.93 -0.11
CA ILE A 263 -9.23 -10.44 1.07
C ILE A 263 -7.90 -11.16 1.22
N ALA A 264 -7.87 -12.48 1.04
CA ALA A 264 -6.66 -13.28 1.08
C ALA A 264 -5.64 -12.83 0.02
N SER A 265 -6.08 -12.43 -1.18
CA SER A 265 -5.19 -11.96 -2.24
C SER A 265 -4.42 -10.67 -1.90
N TYR A 266 -4.85 -9.88 -0.90
CA TYR A 266 -4.05 -8.76 -0.41
C TYR A 266 -2.72 -9.21 0.20
N PHE A 267 -2.62 -10.46 0.63
CA PHE A 267 -1.42 -11.06 1.21
C PHE A 267 -0.46 -11.64 0.16
N GLU A 268 -0.85 -11.73 -1.11
CA GLU A 268 -0.01 -12.21 -2.22
C GLU A 268 0.94 -11.12 -2.78
N HIS A 269 0.84 -9.90 -2.27
CA HIS A 269 1.71 -8.81 -2.69
C HIS A 269 3.13 -9.00 -2.17
N LYS A 270 4.13 -8.76 -3.03
CA LYS A 270 5.57 -8.92 -2.76
C LYS A 270 6.04 -8.47 -1.37
N TYR A 271 5.47 -7.40 -0.84
CA TYR A 271 5.85 -6.87 0.47
C TYR A 271 5.10 -7.51 1.64
N ILE A 272 4.08 -8.33 1.36
CA ILE A 272 3.17 -8.95 2.33
C ILE A 272 3.32 -10.47 2.36
N GLU A 273 4.06 -11.07 1.42
CA GLU A 273 4.29 -12.54 1.34
C GLU A 273 4.72 -13.17 2.67
N TYR A 274 5.35 -12.40 3.56
CA TYR A 274 5.75 -12.84 4.90
C TYR A 274 4.56 -13.26 5.77
N ALA A 275 3.35 -12.78 5.47
CA ALA A 275 2.10 -13.02 6.20
C ALA A 275 1.09 -13.87 5.41
N ALA A 276 1.47 -14.33 4.22
CA ALA A 276 0.63 -15.21 3.41
C ALA A 276 0.45 -16.59 4.09
N VAL A 277 -0.67 -17.23 3.84
CA VAL A 277 -0.85 -18.63 4.25
C VAL A 277 0.14 -19.47 3.44
N PRO A 278 1.00 -20.29 4.07
CA PRO A 278 1.85 -21.19 3.30
C PRO A 278 1.00 -22.06 2.36
N GLU A 279 1.36 -22.11 1.08
CA GLU A 279 0.75 -23.07 0.16
C GLU A 279 0.97 -24.46 0.76
N LEU A 280 -0.12 -25.18 1.02
CA LEU A 280 -0.05 -26.59 1.36
C LEU A 280 0.60 -27.28 0.16
N THR A 281 1.88 -27.59 0.26
CA THR A 281 2.58 -28.41 -0.75
C THR A 281 1.79 -29.71 -0.85
N PRO A 282 1.25 -30.06 -2.02
CA PRO A 282 0.57 -31.34 -2.16
C PRO A 282 1.60 -32.46 -1.91
N THR A 283 1.36 -33.24 -0.85
CA THR A 283 2.12 -34.47 -0.52
C THR A 283 1.85 -35.56 -1.55
#